data_f832bb179ca0d57b69fe7bbefee112ba
#
_entry.id   f832bb179ca0d57b69fe7bbefee112ba
#
_cell.length_a   1.000
_cell.length_b   1.000
_cell.length_c   1.000
_cell.angle_alpha   90.00
_cell.angle_beta   90.00
_cell.angle_gamma   90.00
#
_symmetry.space_group_name_H-M   'P 1'
#
loop_
_entity.id
_entity.type
_entity.pdbx_description
1 polymer ?
#
loop_
_entity_poly.entity_id
_entity_poly.type
_entity_poly.pdbx_seq_one_letter_code
_entity_poly.pdbx_strand_id
1 'polypeptide(L)'
;SQYILNIGDTQKNFQPLGYDSVANAWNLQPAVTIPFEMKAMHDEMGGVYDTGFGRMSGMLGLTNPNSALGFILPFPFSSPPTDVVQGSLESTKIGQLADGTQIWRIFHNGVDTHPIHTHLFTAQVISRVGQDGQVAPGAFPAGQAVDAQDTGWKDTFKVNPLEITFLALRPTVPTPSEIPFELPNSVRLIDPTLPEGATLPPPGPAGWFDPNGNPITQILNHTVNFGWEYVWHCHILSHEEMDFMHSLVFAVPPKAPSLIAAAWNGSPNSPTVTLNWVDNSSQEVGFTVQRALDGTFASGLVTLTTTVPPAAGSNSTVTYTDTTPARNSTYFYRVWAKGEVVGDTTIAGFPTMSADSVSNTAGPINTFAAATIPAAPTNLTATAQAVPQATLTWTDNATDETGFYVQRCVAATATTCNAAGYALIATVGPRNNTGNTSYVDTTVAWGASYLYQVAAFNSAGTSAYATLGTAVVFPAIPAAPTNFTASVVKANGNNYTATLNWTEAVDPASFTIQRATNLSFTTGLNTSTVLGNLRTVIQTINRNTTYYYRIRANNSIGGSSAWTNALPFPIRTGP
;
A
#
# COMPACT_ATOMS: atom_id res chain seq x y z
N SER A 1 9.64 4.94 -5.96
CA SER A 1 10.73 3.99 -5.63
C SER A 1 10.68 2.82 -6.59
N GLN A 2 11.80 2.49 -7.18
CA GLN A 2 11.93 1.37 -8.11
C GLN A 2 12.16 0.09 -7.30
N TYR A 3 11.32 -0.92 -7.49
CA TYR A 3 11.51 -2.22 -6.87
C TYR A 3 12.18 -3.16 -7.87
N ILE A 4 13.15 -3.92 -7.39
CA ILE A 4 13.76 -5.01 -8.14
C ILE A 4 13.21 -6.31 -7.56
N LEU A 5 12.65 -7.14 -8.42
CA LEU A 5 12.12 -8.45 -8.03
C LEU A 5 13.18 -9.50 -8.32
N ASN A 6 13.43 -10.38 -7.35
CA ASN A 6 14.24 -11.57 -7.53
C ASN A 6 13.31 -12.78 -7.59
N ILE A 7 13.17 -13.35 -8.77
CA ILE A 7 12.33 -14.54 -9.00
C ILE A 7 13.24 -15.76 -8.90
N GLY A 8 12.94 -16.63 -7.93
CA GLY A 8 13.67 -17.89 -7.76
C GLY A 8 13.41 -18.91 -8.87
N ASP A 9 14.22 -19.95 -8.93
CA ASP A 9 14.20 -20.99 -9.98
C ASP A 9 12.85 -21.69 -10.13
N THR A 10 12.04 -21.72 -9.09
CA THR A 10 10.66 -22.27 -9.13
C THR A 10 9.67 -21.34 -9.79
N GLN A 11 10.05 -20.10 -10.07
CA GLN A 11 9.24 -19.04 -10.67
C GLN A 11 7.94 -18.71 -9.90
N LYS A 12 7.82 -19.16 -8.67
CA LYS A 12 6.68 -18.91 -7.80
C LYS A 12 7.03 -18.08 -6.59
N ASN A 13 8.31 -17.96 -6.28
CA ASN A 13 8.81 -17.14 -5.19
C ASN A 13 9.50 -15.93 -5.77
N PHE A 14 9.18 -14.76 -5.26
CA PHE A 14 9.92 -13.56 -5.56
C PHE A 14 10.23 -12.79 -4.28
N GLN A 15 11.30 -12.04 -4.32
CA GLN A 15 11.74 -11.20 -3.22
C GLN A 15 11.89 -9.78 -3.74
N PRO A 16 10.93 -8.90 -3.46
CA PRO A 16 11.05 -7.51 -3.85
C PRO A 16 12.21 -6.85 -3.10
N LEU A 17 13.03 -6.13 -3.84
CA LEU A 17 14.12 -5.32 -3.31
C LEU A 17 13.71 -3.86 -3.36
N GLY A 18 13.60 -3.22 -2.20
CA GLY A 18 13.36 -1.79 -2.08
C GLY A 18 14.66 -1.07 -1.70
N TYR A 19 14.97 0.04 -2.36
CA TYR A 19 16.03 0.92 -1.92
C TYR A 19 15.49 1.90 -0.89
N ASP A 20 15.98 1.81 0.34
CA ASP A 20 15.69 2.78 1.39
C ASP A 20 16.66 3.96 1.27
N SER A 21 16.17 5.09 0.79
CA SER A 21 16.98 6.30 0.63
C SER A 21 17.38 6.95 1.95
N VAL A 22 16.70 6.65 3.04
CA VAL A 22 17.03 7.16 4.38
C VAL A 22 18.14 6.32 5.02
N ALA A 23 18.02 5.00 4.93
CA ALA A 23 19.05 4.08 5.39
C ALA A 23 20.22 3.95 4.39
N ASN A 24 20.07 4.47 3.18
CA ASN A 24 21.01 4.33 2.06
C ASN A 24 21.38 2.86 1.79
N ALA A 25 20.39 1.98 1.87
CA ALA A 25 20.55 0.54 1.79
C ALA A 25 19.42 -0.11 0.99
N TRP A 26 19.71 -1.27 0.43
CA TRP A 26 18.68 -2.13 -0.15
C TRP A 26 18.06 -2.98 0.95
N ASN A 27 16.75 -2.85 1.12
CA ASN A 27 15.98 -3.68 2.03
C ASN A 27 15.46 -4.92 1.29
N LEU A 28 15.91 -6.07 1.71
CA LEU A 28 15.33 -7.34 1.31
C LEU A 28 14.01 -7.51 2.07
N GLN A 29 12.92 -7.60 1.34
CA GLN A 29 11.63 -7.98 1.92
C GLN A 29 11.59 -9.50 2.12
N PRO A 30 10.79 -10.02 3.08
CA PRO A 30 10.60 -11.45 3.21
C PRO A 30 10.19 -12.08 1.89
N ALA A 31 10.72 -13.24 1.58
CA ALA A 31 10.31 -13.99 0.39
C ALA A 31 8.82 -14.33 0.48
N VAL A 32 8.08 -14.00 -0.57
CA VAL A 32 6.66 -14.34 -0.71
C VAL A 32 6.45 -15.20 -1.94
N THR A 33 5.49 -16.10 -1.88
CA THR A 33 5.11 -16.91 -3.03
C THR A 33 3.91 -16.26 -3.70
N ILE A 34 4.09 -15.82 -4.93
CA ILE A 34 3.00 -15.31 -5.77
C ILE A 34 2.81 -16.29 -6.92
N PRO A 35 1.59 -16.82 -7.13
CA PRO A 35 1.30 -17.64 -8.29
C PRO A 35 1.41 -16.77 -9.56
N PHE A 36 1.88 -17.38 -10.64
CA PHE A 36 1.86 -16.70 -11.93
C PHE A 36 0.45 -16.74 -12.51
N GLU A 37 0.01 -15.60 -13.00
CA GLU A 37 -1.11 -15.51 -13.92
C GLU A 37 -0.62 -15.85 -15.32
N MET A 38 -1.11 -16.95 -15.85
CA MET A 38 -0.62 -17.56 -17.10
C MET A 38 -1.38 -17.00 -18.28
N LYS A 39 -0.84 -15.95 -18.91
CA LYS A 39 -1.41 -15.31 -20.09
C LYS A 39 -0.78 -15.86 -21.37
N ALA A 40 -1.49 -15.80 -22.47
CA ALA A 40 -0.99 -16.11 -23.79
C ALA A 40 -1.53 -15.14 -24.81
N MET A 41 -0.77 -14.94 -25.86
CA MET A 41 -1.19 -14.18 -27.03
C MET A 41 -0.75 -14.90 -28.30
N HIS A 42 -1.55 -14.74 -29.31
CA HIS A 42 -1.34 -15.35 -30.61
C HIS A 42 -1.78 -14.39 -31.68
N ASP A 43 -0.92 -14.08 -32.60
CA ASP A 43 -1.24 -13.32 -33.80
C ASP A 43 -0.91 -14.15 -35.05
N GLU A 44 -1.44 -13.80 -36.17
CA GLU A 44 -1.17 -14.26 -37.53
C GLU A 44 -0.92 -15.77 -37.76
N MET A 45 -0.16 -16.45 -36.89
CA MET A 45 0.12 -17.90 -37.01
C MET A 45 -1.09 -18.81 -36.75
N GLY A 46 -2.19 -18.30 -36.30
CA GLY A 46 -3.46 -18.99 -36.09
C GLY A 46 -4.63 -18.03 -36.22
N GLY A 47 -4.34 -16.79 -36.52
CA GLY A 47 -5.32 -15.77 -36.77
C GLY A 47 -6.05 -16.02 -38.09
N VAL A 48 -7.31 -15.73 -38.09
CA VAL A 48 -8.10 -15.73 -39.32
C VAL A 48 -7.94 -14.36 -39.97
N TYR A 49 -7.35 -14.32 -41.16
CA TYR A 49 -7.44 -13.13 -42.00
C TYR A 49 -8.88 -12.91 -42.39
N ASP A 50 -9.49 -11.85 -41.88
CA ASP A 50 -10.84 -11.47 -42.26
C ASP A 50 -10.81 -10.83 -43.64
N THR A 51 -11.20 -11.59 -44.64
CA THR A 51 -11.25 -11.12 -46.06
C THR A 51 -12.30 -10.04 -46.28
N GLY A 52 -13.32 -9.94 -45.42
CA GLY A 52 -14.36 -8.93 -45.49
C GLY A 52 -13.87 -7.53 -45.12
N PHE A 53 -12.97 -7.47 -44.15
CA PHE A 53 -12.42 -6.20 -43.66
C PHE A 53 -10.93 -6.02 -43.97
N GLY A 54 -10.27 -7.04 -44.56
CA GLY A 54 -8.86 -6.96 -44.91
C GLY A 54 -7.92 -6.86 -43.71
N ARG A 55 -8.25 -7.48 -42.59
CA ARG A 55 -7.53 -7.37 -41.32
C ARG A 55 -7.04 -8.73 -40.84
N MET A 56 -5.92 -8.71 -40.14
CA MET A 56 -5.39 -9.88 -39.47
C MET A 56 -5.84 -9.87 -38.02
N SER A 57 -6.38 -10.99 -37.56
CA SER A 57 -6.84 -11.11 -36.18
C SER A 57 -5.73 -11.60 -35.26
N GLY A 58 -5.69 -11.03 -34.06
CA GLY A 58 -4.92 -11.55 -32.93
C GLY A 58 -5.86 -12.09 -31.85
N MET A 59 -5.32 -12.89 -30.95
CA MET A 59 -6.06 -13.45 -29.82
C MET A 59 -5.29 -13.25 -28.54
N LEU A 60 -5.97 -12.73 -27.52
CA LEU A 60 -5.52 -12.74 -26.14
C LEU A 60 -6.26 -13.83 -25.37
N GLY A 61 -5.63 -14.32 -24.30
CA GLY A 61 -6.23 -15.33 -23.46
C GLY A 61 -5.25 -15.90 -22.45
N LEU A 62 -5.50 -17.14 -22.09
CA LEU A 62 -4.68 -17.85 -21.09
C LEU A 62 -3.78 -18.88 -21.76
N THR A 63 -2.66 -19.20 -21.12
CA THR A 63 -1.85 -20.35 -21.50
C THR A 63 -2.63 -21.63 -21.16
N ASN A 64 -2.80 -22.51 -22.13
CA ASN A 64 -3.42 -23.83 -21.89
C ASN A 64 -2.59 -24.65 -20.89
N PRO A 65 -3.09 -24.93 -19.69
CA PRO A 65 -2.34 -25.66 -18.67
C PRO A 65 -2.08 -27.12 -19.07
N ASN A 66 -2.84 -27.64 -20.03
CA ASN A 66 -2.69 -29.02 -20.54
C ASN A 66 -1.70 -29.10 -21.71
N SER A 67 -1.10 -27.98 -22.11
CA SER A 67 -0.14 -27.93 -23.22
C SER A 67 1.27 -27.61 -22.73
N ALA A 68 2.22 -28.48 -23.03
CA ALA A 68 3.63 -28.24 -22.71
C ALA A 68 4.27 -27.11 -23.54
N LEU A 69 3.64 -26.72 -24.66
CA LEU A 69 4.13 -25.70 -25.58
C LEU A 69 3.50 -24.33 -25.39
N GLY A 70 2.72 -24.15 -24.33
CA GLY A 70 2.12 -22.86 -24.04
C GLY A 70 1.03 -22.38 -25.03
N PHE A 71 0.33 -23.32 -25.70
CA PHE A 71 -0.75 -22.94 -26.59
C PHE A 71 -1.81 -22.12 -25.88
N ILE A 72 -2.40 -21.20 -26.63
CA ILE A 72 -3.43 -20.28 -26.12
C ILE A 72 -4.78 -21.00 -25.96
N LEU A 73 -5.47 -20.67 -24.86
CA LEU A 73 -6.91 -20.74 -24.72
C LEU A 73 -7.46 -19.35 -25.02
N PRO A 74 -8.05 -19.12 -26.17
CA PRO A 74 -8.51 -17.79 -26.55
C PRO A 74 -9.77 -17.41 -25.79
N PHE A 75 -9.81 -16.18 -25.29
CA PHE A 75 -10.96 -15.57 -24.65
C PHE A 75 -11.15 -14.17 -25.24
N PRO A 76 -11.98 -14.04 -26.29
CA PRO A 76 -12.27 -12.74 -26.89
C PRO A 76 -13.00 -11.83 -25.90
N PHE A 77 -13.12 -10.56 -26.22
CA PHE A 77 -13.83 -9.59 -25.39
C PHE A 77 -15.28 -10.02 -25.09
N SER A 78 -15.96 -10.68 -26.05
CA SER A 78 -17.29 -11.27 -25.91
C SER A 78 -17.27 -12.66 -25.25
N SER A 79 -16.48 -12.86 -24.21
CA SER A 79 -16.42 -14.08 -23.39
C SER A 79 -16.68 -13.78 -21.93
N PRO A 80 -16.99 -14.80 -21.11
CA PRO A 80 -16.99 -14.61 -19.65
C PRO A 80 -15.60 -14.14 -19.18
N PRO A 81 -15.51 -13.25 -18.18
CA PRO A 81 -14.23 -12.72 -17.73
C PRO A 81 -13.37 -13.80 -17.07
N THR A 82 -12.10 -13.88 -17.46
CA THR A 82 -11.11 -14.79 -16.86
C THR A 82 -10.17 -14.05 -15.89
N ASP A 83 -10.14 -12.73 -15.96
CA ASP A 83 -9.30 -11.87 -15.17
C ASP A 83 -10.16 -11.02 -14.23
N VAL A 84 -10.44 -11.57 -13.03
CA VAL A 84 -11.21 -10.89 -11.99
C VAL A 84 -10.27 -10.54 -10.86
N VAL A 85 -10.11 -9.25 -10.59
CA VAL A 85 -9.13 -8.70 -9.65
C VAL A 85 -9.83 -7.89 -8.57
N GLN A 86 -9.34 -7.98 -7.34
CA GLN A 86 -9.81 -7.07 -6.31
C GLN A 86 -9.23 -5.67 -6.55
N GLY A 87 -10.10 -4.73 -6.85
CA GLY A 87 -9.75 -3.32 -6.89
C GLY A 87 -9.60 -2.75 -5.50
N SER A 88 -8.53 -2.01 -5.25
CA SER A 88 -8.38 -1.20 -4.05
C SER A 88 -8.50 0.27 -4.43
N LEU A 89 -9.27 1.04 -3.67
CA LEU A 89 -9.38 2.48 -3.83
C LEU A 89 -8.16 3.24 -3.27
N GLU A 90 -7.24 2.53 -2.63
CA GLU A 90 -6.00 3.09 -2.10
C GLU A 90 -4.82 2.64 -2.94
N SER A 91 -3.90 3.55 -3.23
CA SER A 91 -2.67 3.23 -3.96
C SER A 91 -1.81 2.27 -3.13
N THR A 92 -1.72 1.04 -3.57
CA THR A 92 -0.93 0.00 -2.92
C THR A 92 0.51 -0.02 -3.43
N LYS A 93 1.44 -0.50 -2.61
CA LYS A 93 2.86 -0.63 -2.99
C LYS A 93 3.06 -1.97 -3.69
N ILE A 94 3.80 -2.00 -4.79
CA ILE A 94 4.17 -3.29 -5.41
C ILE A 94 5.02 -4.14 -4.47
N GLY A 95 4.75 -5.43 -4.48
CA GLY A 95 5.56 -6.44 -3.84
C GLY A 95 4.99 -7.01 -2.55
N GLN A 96 3.75 -6.74 -2.25
CA GLN A 96 3.03 -7.37 -1.13
C GLN A 96 1.82 -8.12 -1.67
N LEU A 97 1.64 -9.39 -1.28
CA LEU A 97 0.48 -10.19 -1.71
C LEU A 97 -0.86 -9.57 -1.36
N ALA A 98 -0.90 -8.80 -0.26
CA ALA A 98 -2.11 -8.13 0.21
C ALA A 98 -2.47 -6.86 -0.61
N ASP A 99 -1.62 -6.44 -1.52
CA ASP A 99 -1.79 -5.21 -2.31
C ASP A 99 -2.35 -5.44 -3.71
N GLY A 100 -2.78 -6.65 -4.02
CA GLY A 100 -3.29 -7.01 -5.34
C GLY A 100 -2.22 -7.16 -6.43
N THR A 101 -0.93 -7.15 -6.08
CA THR A 101 0.15 -7.40 -7.06
C THR A 101 -0.01 -8.77 -7.69
N GLN A 102 0.00 -8.81 -9.01
CA GLN A 102 0.01 -10.02 -9.81
C GLN A 102 1.35 -10.15 -10.55
N ILE A 103 1.79 -11.36 -10.78
CA ILE A 103 2.90 -11.65 -11.69
C ILE A 103 2.32 -12.33 -12.93
N TRP A 104 2.34 -11.64 -14.03
CA TRP A 104 1.91 -12.20 -15.30
C TRP A 104 3.07 -12.85 -16.04
N ARG A 105 2.81 -14.02 -16.57
CA ARG A 105 3.69 -14.71 -17.50
C ARG A 105 2.98 -14.76 -18.84
N ILE A 106 3.37 -13.88 -19.75
CA ILE A 106 2.75 -13.79 -21.09
C ILE A 106 3.56 -14.63 -22.07
N PHE A 107 2.91 -15.62 -22.61
CA PHE A 107 3.45 -16.49 -23.67
C PHE A 107 3.04 -15.93 -25.03
N HIS A 108 4.01 -15.53 -25.84
CA HIS A 108 3.71 -14.97 -27.16
C HIS A 108 4.05 -15.98 -28.27
N ASN A 109 3.01 -16.52 -28.89
CA ASN A 109 3.08 -17.52 -29.97
C ASN A 109 2.91 -16.92 -31.37
N GLY A 110 3.05 -15.62 -31.51
CA GLY A 110 2.87 -14.92 -32.78
C GLY A 110 4.16 -14.52 -33.45
N VAL A 111 4.06 -13.65 -34.43
CA VAL A 111 5.16 -13.20 -35.29
C VAL A 111 5.52 -11.74 -35.13
N ASP A 112 4.62 -10.89 -34.61
CA ASP A 112 4.84 -9.46 -34.48
C ASP A 112 5.13 -9.03 -33.03
N THR A 113 5.86 -7.95 -32.86
CA THR A 113 6.03 -7.30 -31.56
C THR A 113 4.82 -6.42 -31.26
N HIS A 114 4.19 -6.67 -30.10
CA HIS A 114 2.99 -5.93 -29.69
C HIS A 114 3.30 -4.98 -28.53
N PRO A 115 2.87 -3.71 -28.63
CA PRO A 115 2.72 -2.83 -27.48
C PRO A 115 1.44 -3.20 -26.75
N ILE A 116 1.56 -3.87 -25.62
CA ILE A 116 0.42 -4.28 -24.78
C ILE A 116 0.17 -3.22 -23.73
N HIS A 117 -1.05 -2.73 -23.69
CA HIS A 117 -1.54 -1.78 -22.70
C HIS A 117 -2.46 -2.47 -21.67
N THR A 118 -2.34 -2.08 -20.41
CA THR A 118 -3.20 -2.56 -19.32
C THR A 118 -3.90 -1.38 -18.67
N HIS A 119 -5.24 -1.39 -18.66
CA HIS A 119 -6.02 -0.37 -18.00
C HIS A 119 -6.00 -0.57 -16.48
N LEU A 120 -5.88 0.51 -15.71
CA LEU A 120 -5.85 0.52 -14.24
C LEU A 120 -4.74 -0.35 -13.59
N PHE A 121 -3.71 -0.67 -14.34
CA PHE A 121 -2.51 -1.30 -13.80
C PHE A 121 -1.27 -0.49 -14.10
N THR A 122 -0.38 -0.44 -13.12
CA THR A 122 1.01 -0.04 -13.33
C THR A 122 1.86 -1.30 -13.45
N ALA A 123 2.53 -1.47 -14.56
CA ALA A 123 3.34 -2.64 -14.88
C ALA A 123 4.84 -2.36 -14.75
N GLN A 124 5.59 -3.36 -14.36
CA GLN A 124 7.04 -3.39 -14.43
C GLN A 124 7.49 -4.67 -15.14
N VAL A 125 8.24 -4.55 -16.22
CA VAL A 125 8.85 -5.71 -16.89
C VAL A 125 9.95 -6.26 -15.99
N ILE A 126 9.81 -7.54 -15.62
CA ILE A 126 10.76 -8.22 -14.73
C ILE A 126 11.83 -8.94 -15.55
N SER A 127 11.40 -9.68 -16.57
CA SER A 127 12.31 -10.50 -17.39
C SER A 127 11.66 -10.85 -18.72
N ARG A 128 12.51 -11.22 -19.69
CA ARG A 128 12.12 -11.86 -20.95
C ARG A 128 12.98 -13.09 -21.19
N VAL A 129 12.36 -14.16 -21.61
CA VAL A 129 13.03 -15.45 -21.88
C VAL A 129 12.48 -15.98 -23.21
N GLY A 130 13.35 -16.42 -24.11
CA GLY A 130 12.91 -17.09 -25.32
C GLY A 130 12.14 -18.37 -25.00
N GLN A 131 11.24 -18.78 -25.89
CA GLN A 131 10.46 -20.02 -25.70
C GLN A 131 11.35 -21.28 -25.69
N ASP A 132 12.55 -21.18 -26.25
CA ASP A 132 13.59 -22.22 -26.20
C ASP A 132 14.35 -22.29 -24.86
N GLY A 133 13.97 -21.44 -23.90
CA GLY A 133 14.61 -21.33 -22.60
C GLY A 133 15.86 -20.44 -22.59
N GLN A 134 16.23 -19.85 -23.73
CA GLN A 134 17.33 -18.89 -23.79
C GLN A 134 16.88 -17.53 -23.24
N VAL A 135 17.80 -16.84 -22.61
CA VAL A 135 17.57 -15.47 -22.16
C VAL A 135 17.47 -14.58 -23.39
N ALA A 136 16.36 -13.87 -23.55
CA ALA A 136 16.15 -12.99 -24.68
C ALA A 136 17.23 -11.88 -24.76
N PRO A 137 17.58 -11.41 -25.98
CA PRO A 137 18.48 -10.27 -26.14
C PRO A 137 18.01 -9.06 -25.33
N GLY A 138 18.91 -8.49 -24.51
CA GLY A 138 18.58 -7.42 -23.59
C GLY A 138 18.03 -7.87 -22.24
N ALA A 139 17.73 -9.15 -22.06
CA ALA A 139 17.50 -9.71 -20.74
C ALA A 139 18.85 -10.12 -20.13
N PHE A 140 19.04 -9.78 -18.88
CA PHE A 140 20.30 -10.12 -18.19
C PHE A 140 20.23 -11.52 -17.60
N PRO A 141 21.36 -12.26 -17.60
CA PRO A 141 21.40 -13.56 -16.93
C PRO A 141 21.10 -13.38 -15.44
N ALA A 142 20.29 -14.28 -14.90
CA ALA A 142 20.01 -14.38 -13.48
C ALA A 142 19.42 -13.09 -12.83
N GLY A 143 18.29 -12.61 -13.33
CA GLY A 143 17.50 -11.58 -12.63
C GLY A 143 18.00 -10.15 -12.80
N GLN A 144 18.77 -9.88 -13.85
CA GLN A 144 19.12 -8.50 -14.22
C GLN A 144 18.05 -7.87 -15.09
N ALA A 145 18.03 -6.54 -15.02
CA ALA A 145 17.01 -5.71 -15.66
C ALA A 145 17.01 -5.92 -17.18
N VAL A 146 15.85 -5.97 -17.75
CA VAL A 146 15.55 -5.75 -19.16
C VAL A 146 16.17 -4.44 -19.67
N ASP A 147 16.11 -4.20 -20.96
CA ASP A 147 16.61 -2.98 -21.59
C ASP A 147 16.25 -1.71 -20.80
N ALA A 148 17.12 -0.72 -20.81
CA ALA A 148 16.92 0.52 -20.05
C ALA A 148 15.57 1.23 -20.37
N GLN A 149 15.10 1.12 -21.62
CA GLN A 149 13.81 1.64 -22.04
C GLN A 149 12.61 0.85 -21.47
N ASP A 150 12.83 -0.39 -21.06
CA ASP A 150 11.81 -1.26 -20.48
C ASP A 150 11.80 -1.20 -18.95
N THR A 151 12.74 -0.49 -18.34
CA THR A 151 12.78 -0.30 -16.88
C THR A 151 11.81 0.79 -16.43
N GLY A 152 11.33 0.67 -15.19
CA GLY A 152 10.39 1.62 -14.58
C GLY A 152 8.94 1.19 -14.71
N TRP A 153 8.07 2.07 -14.22
CA TRP A 153 6.63 1.87 -14.24
C TRP A 153 6.05 2.21 -15.61
N LYS A 154 5.21 1.34 -16.12
CA LYS A 154 4.58 1.46 -17.43
C LYS A 154 3.11 1.09 -17.34
N ASP A 155 2.32 1.68 -18.18
CA ASP A 155 0.97 1.25 -18.54
C ASP A 155 0.94 0.46 -19.86
N THR A 156 2.01 0.64 -20.66
CA THR A 156 2.18 -0.02 -21.97
C THR A 156 3.58 -0.61 -22.04
N PHE A 157 3.69 -1.88 -22.39
CA PHE A 157 4.93 -2.63 -22.46
C PHE A 157 5.02 -3.46 -23.74
N LYS A 158 6.24 -3.68 -24.18
CA LYS A 158 6.52 -4.45 -25.38
C LYS A 158 6.51 -5.95 -25.08
N VAL A 159 5.82 -6.74 -25.90
CA VAL A 159 5.86 -8.21 -25.91
C VAL A 159 6.35 -8.67 -27.28
N ASN A 160 7.46 -9.39 -27.30
CA ASN A 160 8.10 -9.82 -28.54
C ASN A 160 7.68 -11.25 -28.92
N PRO A 161 7.68 -11.57 -30.23
CA PRO A 161 7.36 -12.92 -30.71
C PRO A 161 8.33 -13.97 -30.17
N LEU A 162 7.80 -15.16 -29.93
CA LEU A 162 8.56 -16.34 -29.44
C LEU A 162 9.29 -16.09 -28.10
N GLU A 163 8.82 -15.11 -27.34
CA GLU A 163 9.30 -14.82 -25.99
C GLU A 163 8.22 -15.06 -24.93
N ILE A 164 8.68 -15.27 -23.73
CA ILE A 164 7.87 -15.25 -22.52
C ILE A 164 8.25 -13.98 -21.77
N THR A 165 7.29 -13.07 -21.62
CA THR A 165 7.47 -11.83 -20.86
C THR A 165 6.92 -12.00 -19.46
N PHE A 166 7.72 -11.66 -18.45
CA PHE A 166 7.32 -11.64 -17.06
C PHE A 166 7.11 -10.20 -16.58
N LEU A 167 5.96 -9.96 -16.00
CA LEU A 167 5.52 -8.64 -15.54
C LEU A 167 5.07 -8.70 -14.08
N ALA A 168 5.45 -7.71 -13.30
CA ALA A 168 4.75 -7.38 -12.07
C ALA A 168 3.72 -6.31 -12.36
N LEU A 169 2.46 -6.56 -12.02
CA LEU A 169 1.37 -5.63 -12.20
C LEU A 169 0.73 -5.30 -10.86
N ARG A 170 0.47 -4.00 -10.66
CA ARG A 170 -0.24 -3.47 -9.51
C ARG A 170 -1.49 -2.74 -9.96
N PRO A 171 -2.66 -3.06 -9.41
CA PRO A 171 -3.87 -2.29 -9.67
C PRO A 171 -3.69 -0.85 -9.16
N THR A 172 -4.13 0.13 -9.96
CA THR A 172 -4.09 1.57 -9.64
C THR A 172 -5.48 2.16 -9.77
N VAL A 173 -6.40 1.64 -8.98
CA VAL A 173 -7.78 2.15 -8.97
C VAL A 173 -7.79 3.55 -8.35
N PRO A 174 -8.52 4.52 -8.94
CA PRO A 174 -8.62 5.85 -8.40
C PRO A 174 -9.15 5.88 -6.97
N THR A 175 -8.59 6.75 -6.15
CA THR A 175 -9.02 6.94 -4.77
C THR A 175 -10.33 7.73 -4.68
N PRO A 176 -11.09 7.64 -3.58
CA PRO A 176 -12.31 8.45 -3.39
C PRO A 176 -12.08 9.96 -3.47
N SER A 177 -10.86 10.43 -3.24
CA SER A 177 -10.50 11.85 -3.41
C SER A 177 -10.30 12.25 -4.88
N GLU A 178 -9.96 11.29 -5.73
CA GLU A 178 -9.79 11.52 -7.17
C GLU A 178 -11.12 11.41 -7.91
N ILE A 179 -12.01 10.52 -7.48
CA ILE A 179 -13.37 10.40 -7.99
C ILE A 179 -14.38 10.55 -6.85
N PRO A 180 -15.04 11.72 -6.74
CA PRO A 180 -15.96 12.00 -5.63
C PRO A 180 -17.31 11.27 -5.73
N PHE A 181 -17.53 10.48 -6.76
CA PHE A 181 -18.73 9.68 -7.00
C PHE A 181 -18.38 8.19 -7.11
N GLU A 182 -19.35 7.32 -7.00
CA GLU A 182 -19.18 5.90 -7.29
C GLU A 182 -19.42 5.62 -8.77
N LEU A 183 -18.58 4.76 -9.34
CA LEU A 183 -18.78 4.21 -10.68
C LEU A 183 -19.61 2.92 -10.56
N PRO A 184 -20.73 2.80 -11.30
CA PRO A 184 -21.52 1.59 -11.26
C PRO A 184 -20.77 0.41 -11.89
N ASN A 185 -21.09 -0.80 -11.46
CA ASN A 185 -20.63 -2.00 -12.13
C ASN A 185 -21.20 -2.09 -13.55
N SER A 186 -20.40 -2.61 -14.47
CA SER A 186 -20.84 -2.99 -15.81
C SER A 186 -21.60 -4.31 -15.75
N VAL A 187 -22.91 -4.26 -15.82
CA VAL A 187 -23.76 -5.46 -15.85
C VAL A 187 -24.38 -5.56 -17.23
N ARG A 188 -23.92 -6.51 -18.04
CA ARG A 188 -24.29 -6.64 -19.44
C ARG A 188 -24.33 -8.09 -19.90
N LEU A 189 -24.93 -8.33 -21.06
CA LEU A 189 -24.79 -9.61 -21.77
C LEU A 189 -23.29 -9.85 -22.08
N ILE A 190 -22.87 -11.11 -22.09
CA ILE A 190 -21.49 -11.49 -22.48
C ILE A 190 -21.19 -10.90 -23.86
N ASP A 191 -22.06 -11.16 -24.84
CA ASP A 191 -22.00 -10.52 -26.17
C ASP A 191 -23.21 -9.60 -26.33
N PRO A 192 -23.02 -8.26 -26.28
CA PRO A 192 -24.13 -7.32 -26.44
C PRO A 192 -24.73 -7.29 -27.87
N THR A 193 -24.08 -7.91 -28.84
CA THR A 193 -24.58 -7.98 -30.24
C THR A 193 -25.54 -9.11 -30.45
N LEU A 194 -25.62 -10.06 -29.53
CA LEU A 194 -26.50 -11.23 -29.60
C LEU A 194 -27.62 -11.16 -28.56
N PRO A 195 -28.80 -11.72 -28.84
CA PRO A 195 -29.86 -11.76 -27.85
C PRO A 195 -29.51 -12.69 -26.67
N GLU A 196 -30.14 -12.45 -25.52
CA GLU A 196 -30.06 -13.35 -24.38
C GLU A 196 -30.51 -14.77 -24.76
N GLY A 197 -29.80 -15.78 -24.27
CA GLY A 197 -30.04 -17.19 -24.56
C GLY A 197 -29.48 -17.68 -25.88
N ALA A 198 -28.93 -16.83 -26.73
CA ALA A 198 -28.24 -17.26 -27.95
C ALA A 198 -26.96 -18.04 -27.60
N THR A 199 -26.62 -19.04 -28.41
CA THR A 199 -25.33 -19.72 -28.26
C THR A 199 -24.22 -18.82 -28.76
N LEU A 200 -23.21 -18.57 -27.91
CA LEU A 200 -22.03 -17.79 -28.30
C LEU A 200 -21.18 -18.59 -29.28
N PRO A 201 -20.69 -17.95 -30.34
CA PRO A 201 -19.77 -18.60 -31.29
C PRO A 201 -18.46 -18.93 -30.55
N PRO A 202 -17.93 -20.15 -30.69
CA PRO A 202 -16.66 -20.48 -30.02
C PRO A 202 -15.52 -19.67 -30.63
N PRO A 203 -14.49 -19.33 -29.84
CA PRO A 203 -13.39 -18.48 -30.29
C PRO A 203 -12.42 -19.18 -31.27
N GLY A 204 -12.68 -20.43 -31.60
CA GLY A 204 -11.88 -21.20 -32.55
C GLY A 204 -12.43 -22.60 -32.77
N PRO A 205 -11.83 -23.37 -33.67
CA PRO A 205 -12.34 -24.70 -34.08
C PRO A 205 -12.30 -25.74 -32.96
N ALA A 206 -11.55 -25.48 -31.90
CA ALA A 206 -11.45 -26.38 -30.73
C ALA A 206 -12.63 -26.24 -29.75
N GLY A 207 -13.51 -25.27 -29.94
CA GLY A 207 -14.64 -25.02 -29.05
C GLY A 207 -14.32 -24.09 -27.87
N TRP A 208 -15.20 -24.11 -26.89
CA TRP A 208 -15.03 -23.39 -25.63
C TRP A 208 -14.28 -24.21 -24.59
N PHE A 209 -13.49 -23.51 -23.77
CA PHE A 209 -12.82 -24.08 -22.60
C PHE A 209 -13.04 -23.19 -21.37
N ASP A 210 -12.97 -23.79 -20.20
CA ASP A 210 -12.81 -23.02 -18.97
C ASP A 210 -11.34 -22.55 -18.81
N PRO A 211 -11.04 -21.63 -17.87
CA PRO A 211 -9.67 -21.19 -17.60
C PRO A 211 -8.69 -22.30 -17.19
N ASN A 212 -9.19 -23.45 -16.77
CA ASN A 212 -8.37 -24.63 -16.40
C ASN A 212 -8.08 -25.54 -17.60
N GLY A 213 -8.60 -25.21 -18.78
CA GLY A 213 -8.42 -25.99 -20.00
C GLY A 213 -9.38 -27.15 -20.16
N ASN A 214 -10.47 -27.21 -19.39
CA ASN A 214 -11.50 -28.21 -19.54
C ASN A 214 -12.49 -27.77 -20.63
N PRO A 215 -12.90 -28.65 -21.55
CA PRO A 215 -13.83 -28.31 -22.63
C PRO A 215 -15.24 -28.02 -22.10
N ILE A 216 -15.84 -26.97 -22.63
CA ILE A 216 -17.24 -26.58 -22.39
C ILE A 216 -18.03 -26.82 -23.67
N THR A 217 -19.18 -27.49 -23.56
CA THR A 217 -19.99 -27.86 -24.74
C THR A 217 -20.52 -26.63 -25.47
N GLN A 218 -21.03 -25.65 -24.74
CA GLN A 218 -21.52 -24.38 -25.27
C GLN A 218 -21.58 -23.34 -24.15
N ILE A 219 -21.52 -22.08 -24.52
CA ILE A 219 -21.85 -20.95 -23.64
C ILE A 219 -23.09 -20.25 -24.23
N LEU A 220 -24.10 -20.06 -23.40
CA LEU A 220 -25.26 -19.26 -23.75
C LEU A 220 -25.04 -17.82 -23.35
N ASN A 221 -25.45 -16.90 -24.18
CA ASN A 221 -25.39 -15.48 -23.89
C ASN A 221 -26.33 -15.12 -22.73
N HIS A 222 -25.80 -14.61 -21.67
CA HIS A 222 -26.55 -14.21 -20.48
C HIS A 222 -25.89 -12.99 -19.83
N THR A 223 -26.59 -12.37 -18.90
CA THR A 223 -26.11 -11.20 -18.19
C THR A 223 -25.06 -11.61 -17.15
N VAL A 224 -23.92 -10.93 -17.18
CA VAL A 224 -22.79 -11.10 -16.25
C VAL A 224 -22.43 -9.75 -15.61
N ASN A 225 -22.03 -9.77 -14.37
CA ASN A 225 -21.47 -8.60 -13.70
C ASN A 225 -19.96 -8.54 -13.97
N PHE A 226 -19.57 -7.59 -14.81
CA PHE A 226 -18.16 -7.31 -15.13
C PHE A 226 -17.50 -6.35 -14.14
N GLY A 227 -18.17 -5.94 -13.06
CA GLY A 227 -17.60 -4.99 -12.10
C GLY A 227 -17.19 -3.69 -12.76
N TRP A 228 -16.04 -3.17 -12.40
CA TRP A 228 -15.40 -2.11 -13.18
C TRP A 228 -14.69 -2.79 -14.34
N GLU A 229 -15.34 -2.74 -15.50
CA GLU A 229 -14.88 -3.40 -16.72
C GLU A 229 -13.83 -2.56 -17.42
N TYR A 230 -12.63 -3.10 -17.48
CA TYR A 230 -11.50 -2.58 -18.23
C TYR A 230 -10.90 -3.69 -19.08
N VAL A 231 -9.81 -3.37 -19.75
CA VAL A 231 -9.18 -4.31 -20.69
C VAL A 231 -7.66 -4.26 -20.60
N TRP A 232 -7.04 -5.32 -21.03
CA TRP A 232 -5.69 -5.29 -21.54
C TRP A 232 -5.73 -5.64 -23.03
N HIS A 233 -4.95 -4.93 -23.83
CA HIS A 233 -5.07 -5.02 -25.28
C HIS A 233 -3.78 -4.62 -25.99
N CYS A 234 -3.68 -4.97 -27.26
CA CYS A 234 -2.63 -4.49 -28.14
C CYS A 234 -2.94 -3.06 -28.59
N HIS A 235 -1.94 -2.18 -28.59
CA HIS A 235 -2.06 -0.81 -29.07
C HIS A 235 -1.73 -0.62 -30.57
N ILE A 236 -1.65 -1.69 -31.32
CA ILE A 236 -1.65 -1.62 -32.79
C ILE A 236 -3.11 -1.44 -33.23
N LEU A 237 -3.41 -0.30 -33.82
CA LEU A 237 -4.80 0.10 -34.11
C LEU A 237 -5.59 -0.95 -34.90
N SER A 238 -4.97 -1.58 -35.90
CA SER A 238 -5.62 -2.65 -36.69
C SER A 238 -5.94 -3.89 -35.85
N HIS A 239 -5.14 -4.19 -34.84
CA HIS A 239 -5.39 -5.31 -33.92
C HIS A 239 -6.45 -4.93 -32.89
N GLU A 240 -6.42 -3.70 -32.41
CA GLU A 240 -7.42 -3.17 -31.46
C GLU A 240 -8.82 -3.17 -32.10
N GLU A 241 -8.92 -2.74 -33.35
CA GLU A 241 -10.18 -2.80 -34.15
C GLU A 241 -10.72 -4.21 -34.41
N MET A 242 -9.86 -5.24 -34.26
CA MET A 242 -10.20 -6.65 -34.41
C MET A 242 -10.42 -7.37 -33.09
N ASP A 243 -10.68 -6.63 -32.01
CA ASP A 243 -10.86 -7.15 -30.66
C ASP A 243 -9.64 -7.94 -30.14
N PHE A 244 -8.41 -7.54 -30.51
CA PHE A 244 -7.20 -8.06 -29.86
C PHE A 244 -7.11 -7.47 -28.46
N MET A 245 -8.11 -7.81 -27.67
CA MET A 245 -8.52 -7.21 -26.43
C MET A 245 -9.12 -8.28 -25.53
N HIS A 246 -8.85 -8.17 -24.23
CA HIS A 246 -9.37 -9.10 -23.25
C HIS A 246 -9.85 -8.35 -22.02
N SER A 247 -10.96 -8.79 -21.46
CA SER A 247 -11.55 -8.16 -20.28
C SER A 247 -10.65 -8.32 -19.07
N LEU A 248 -10.44 -7.21 -18.38
CA LEU A 248 -9.76 -7.11 -17.10
C LEU A 248 -10.73 -6.42 -16.14
N VAL A 249 -11.31 -7.16 -15.23
CA VAL A 249 -12.44 -6.69 -14.45
C VAL A 249 -12.07 -6.56 -12.97
N PHE A 250 -12.55 -5.50 -12.35
CA PHE A 250 -12.24 -5.19 -10.97
C PHE A 250 -13.49 -5.31 -10.10
N ALA A 251 -13.39 -6.17 -9.08
CA ALA A 251 -14.30 -6.15 -7.96
C ALA A 251 -13.86 -5.03 -7.00
N VAL A 252 -14.55 -3.90 -7.05
CA VAL A 252 -14.24 -2.74 -6.22
C VAL A 252 -15.14 -2.76 -4.99
N PRO A 253 -14.59 -2.61 -3.78
CA PRO A 253 -15.43 -2.58 -2.59
C PRO A 253 -16.31 -1.34 -2.58
N PRO A 254 -17.57 -1.45 -2.12
CA PRO A 254 -18.42 -0.29 -1.89
C PRO A 254 -17.77 0.65 -0.88
N LYS A 255 -18.16 1.91 -0.85
CA LYS A 255 -17.67 2.84 0.18
C LYS A 255 -17.97 2.30 1.57
N ALA A 256 -16.96 2.35 2.43
CA ALA A 256 -17.08 1.85 3.80
C ALA A 256 -18.21 2.56 4.55
N PRO A 257 -19.11 1.83 5.25
CA PRO A 257 -20.11 2.45 6.08
C PRO A 257 -19.46 3.18 7.25
N SER A 258 -20.06 4.28 7.67
CA SER A 258 -19.62 5.01 8.86
C SER A 258 -20.47 4.61 10.05
N LEU A 259 -19.89 3.84 10.97
CA LEU A 259 -20.60 3.43 12.19
C LEU A 259 -20.68 4.63 13.15
N ILE A 260 -21.88 5.20 13.31
CA ILE A 260 -22.12 6.42 14.07
C ILE A 260 -22.18 6.12 15.56
N ALA A 261 -22.91 5.07 15.92
CA ALA A 261 -23.14 4.71 17.31
C ALA A 261 -23.43 3.22 17.48
N ALA A 262 -22.97 2.70 18.59
CA ALA A 262 -23.46 1.46 19.16
C ALA A 262 -23.83 1.74 20.61
N ALA A 263 -25.09 1.54 20.98
CA ALA A 263 -25.60 1.86 22.30
C ALA A 263 -26.30 0.65 22.93
N TRP A 264 -26.00 0.41 24.18
CA TRP A 264 -26.75 -0.55 24.98
C TRP A 264 -28.11 0.02 25.37
N ASN A 265 -29.18 -0.68 25.02
CA ASN A 265 -30.56 -0.25 25.27
C ASN A 265 -31.40 -1.28 26.06
N GLY A 266 -30.77 -2.36 26.49
CA GLY A 266 -31.49 -3.43 27.16
C GLY A 266 -31.75 -3.21 28.63
N SER A 267 -32.61 -4.04 29.18
CA SER A 267 -32.70 -4.23 30.64
C SER A 267 -31.56 -5.18 31.10
N PRO A 268 -31.21 -5.18 32.39
CA PRO A 268 -30.23 -6.14 32.91
C PRO A 268 -30.58 -7.61 32.63
N ASN A 269 -31.84 -7.91 32.34
CA ASN A 269 -32.30 -9.28 32.05
C ASN A 269 -32.42 -9.60 30.55
N SER A 270 -32.38 -8.58 29.70
CA SER A 270 -32.46 -8.71 28.24
C SER A 270 -31.60 -7.63 27.60
N PRO A 271 -30.27 -7.76 27.62
CA PRO A 271 -29.40 -6.78 27.02
C PRO A 271 -29.57 -6.77 25.51
N THR A 272 -29.68 -5.58 24.94
CA THR A 272 -29.67 -5.36 23.50
C THR A 272 -28.68 -4.26 23.17
N VAL A 273 -28.07 -4.32 21.98
CA VAL A 273 -27.22 -3.26 21.46
C VAL A 273 -27.77 -2.79 20.12
N THR A 274 -28.12 -1.52 20.05
CA THR A 274 -28.56 -0.91 18.80
C THR A 274 -27.37 -0.23 18.13
N LEU A 275 -27.14 -0.59 16.88
CA LEU A 275 -26.13 -0.01 16.01
C LEU A 275 -26.81 0.90 14.98
N ASN A 276 -26.21 2.05 14.74
CA ASN A 276 -26.60 2.95 13.67
C ASN A 276 -25.36 3.28 12.84
N TRP A 277 -25.48 3.19 11.55
CA TRP A 277 -24.42 3.60 10.62
C TRP A 277 -24.98 4.38 9.46
N VAL A 278 -24.12 5.18 8.84
CA VAL A 278 -24.43 5.82 7.56
C VAL A 278 -24.02 4.85 6.46
N ASP A 279 -24.93 4.60 5.58
CA ASP A 279 -24.69 3.99 4.29
C ASP A 279 -24.05 5.02 3.37
N ASN A 280 -22.78 4.84 3.03
CA ASN A 280 -22.00 5.76 2.21
C ASN A 280 -21.93 5.34 0.74
N SER A 281 -22.51 4.19 0.41
CA SER A 281 -22.49 3.61 -0.93
C SER A 281 -23.89 3.57 -1.53
N SER A 282 -23.95 3.30 -2.80
CA SER A 282 -25.17 2.97 -3.55
C SER A 282 -25.05 1.66 -4.30
N GLN A 283 -23.95 0.93 -4.07
CA GLN A 283 -23.58 -0.26 -4.84
C GLN A 283 -23.39 -1.51 -3.96
N GLU A 284 -23.63 -1.41 -2.66
CA GLU A 284 -23.62 -2.57 -1.80
C GLU A 284 -24.91 -3.39 -1.97
N VAL A 285 -24.76 -4.70 -1.84
CA VAL A 285 -25.91 -5.63 -1.85
C VAL A 285 -26.49 -5.84 -0.45
N GLY A 286 -25.91 -5.23 0.56
CA GLY A 286 -26.35 -5.28 1.95
C GLY A 286 -25.20 -5.20 2.94
N PHE A 287 -25.51 -5.43 4.21
CA PHE A 287 -24.54 -5.31 5.28
C PHE A 287 -24.43 -6.59 6.11
N THR A 288 -23.21 -6.85 6.53
CA THR A 288 -22.89 -7.87 7.53
C THR A 288 -22.50 -7.19 8.83
N VAL A 289 -23.14 -7.56 9.92
CA VAL A 289 -22.82 -7.03 11.25
C VAL A 289 -22.01 -8.06 12.03
N GLN A 290 -20.88 -7.64 12.56
CA GLN A 290 -20.01 -8.47 13.38
C GLN A 290 -19.83 -7.89 14.77
N ARG A 291 -19.72 -8.79 15.74
CA ARG A 291 -19.44 -8.52 17.15
C ARG A 291 -18.23 -9.34 17.60
N ALA A 292 -17.39 -8.78 18.46
CA ALA A 292 -16.27 -9.48 19.08
C ALA A 292 -16.11 -9.05 20.54
N LEU A 293 -15.25 -9.77 21.27
CA LEU A 293 -14.89 -9.45 22.65
C LEU A 293 -13.70 -8.49 22.74
N ASP A 294 -13.04 -8.20 21.64
CA ASP A 294 -11.91 -7.28 21.55
C ASP A 294 -12.02 -6.41 20.30
N GLY A 295 -11.36 -5.22 20.34
CA GLY A 295 -11.41 -4.25 19.25
C GLY A 295 -10.64 -4.65 17.99
N THR A 296 -9.84 -5.70 18.05
CA THR A 296 -9.13 -6.26 16.88
C THR A 296 -9.94 -7.36 16.18
N PHE A 297 -11.05 -7.79 16.78
CA PHE A 297 -11.90 -8.87 16.31
C PHE A 297 -11.19 -10.24 16.23
N ALA A 298 -10.15 -10.43 17.04
CA ALA A 298 -9.43 -11.69 17.13
C ALA A 298 -10.08 -12.69 18.10
N SER A 299 -10.87 -12.22 19.07
CA SER A 299 -11.47 -13.05 20.12
C SER A 299 -12.99 -12.93 20.12
N GLY A 300 -13.67 -14.09 20.20
CA GLY A 300 -15.13 -14.14 20.32
C GLY A 300 -15.88 -13.52 19.12
N LEU A 301 -15.30 -13.58 17.93
CA LEU A 301 -15.92 -13.06 16.71
C LEU A 301 -17.23 -13.82 16.41
N VAL A 302 -18.30 -13.07 16.27
CA VAL A 302 -19.63 -13.56 15.89
C VAL A 302 -20.15 -12.72 14.74
N THR A 303 -20.56 -13.36 13.66
CA THR A 303 -21.36 -12.71 12.62
C THR A 303 -22.82 -12.78 13.03
N LEU A 304 -23.43 -11.64 13.31
CA LEU A 304 -24.78 -11.54 13.83
C LEU A 304 -25.83 -11.66 12.72
N THR A 305 -25.51 -11.07 11.58
CA THR A 305 -26.33 -11.16 10.37
C THR A 305 -25.48 -10.85 9.14
N THR A 306 -25.84 -11.44 8.02
CA THR A 306 -25.21 -11.22 6.69
C THR A 306 -26.16 -10.51 5.72
N THR A 307 -27.36 -10.14 6.16
CA THR A 307 -28.47 -9.76 5.28
C THR A 307 -29.22 -8.52 5.74
N VAL A 308 -28.57 -7.55 6.37
CA VAL A 308 -29.22 -6.25 6.54
C VAL A 308 -29.33 -5.61 5.15
N PRO A 309 -30.55 -5.32 4.66
CA PRO A 309 -30.70 -4.74 3.33
C PRO A 309 -30.00 -3.38 3.22
N PRO A 310 -29.55 -3.00 2.02
CA PRO A 310 -29.07 -1.64 1.77
C PRO A 310 -30.21 -0.64 1.99
N ALA A 311 -29.86 0.58 2.37
CA ALA A 311 -30.80 1.70 2.35
C ALA A 311 -30.94 2.22 0.91
N ALA A 312 -32.03 2.87 0.60
CA ALA A 312 -32.22 3.45 -0.73
C ALA A 312 -31.30 4.69 -0.89
N GLY A 313 -30.22 4.50 -1.62
CA GLY A 313 -29.24 5.55 -1.93
C GLY A 313 -28.23 5.82 -0.80
N SER A 314 -27.18 6.54 -1.13
CA SER A 314 -26.11 6.89 -0.18
C SER A 314 -26.56 7.95 0.85
N ASN A 315 -25.85 8.01 1.98
CA ASN A 315 -26.07 8.91 3.14
C ASN A 315 -27.33 8.62 3.96
N SER A 316 -27.94 7.46 3.81
CA SER A 316 -29.04 7.02 4.65
C SER A 316 -28.54 6.40 5.95
N THR A 317 -29.33 6.51 7.03
CA THR A 317 -29.00 5.82 8.28
C THR A 317 -29.65 4.45 8.29
N VAL A 318 -28.84 3.44 8.50
CA VAL A 318 -29.27 2.04 8.69
C VAL A 318 -29.16 1.70 10.16
N THR A 319 -30.15 0.93 10.67
CA THR A 319 -30.22 0.52 12.07
C THR A 319 -30.29 -1.00 12.17
N TYR A 320 -29.53 -1.58 13.08
CA TYR A 320 -29.60 -2.98 13.45
C TYR A 320 -29.57 -3.12 14.97
N THR A 321 -30.37 -4.04 15.51
CA THR A 321 -30.36 -4.35 16.94
C THR A 321 -29.90 -5.77 17.18
N ASP A 322 -28.75 -5.89 17.84
CA ASP A 322 -28.30 -7.17 18.39
C ASP A 322 -29.09 -7.46 19.68
N THR A 323 -29.83 -8.56 19.67
CA THR A 323 -30.62 -9.03 20.81
C THR A 323 -29.96 -10.19 21.55
N THR A 324 -28.71 -10.50 21.20
CA THR A 324 -28.00 -11.69 21.71
C THR A 324 -26.80 -11.40 22.61
N PRO A 325 -26.50 -10.15 23.03
CA PRO A 325 -25.38 -9.93 23.94
C PRO A 325 -25.61 -10.66 25.27
N ALA A 326 -24.55 -11.22 25.82
CA ALA A 326 -24.59 -11.75 27.19
C ALA A 326 -24.57 -10.59 28.20
N ARG A 327 -25.06 -10.86 29.40
CA ARG A 327 -24.96 -9.94 30.54
C ARG A 327 -23.51 -9.81 30.99
N ASN A 328 -23.17 -8.68 31.59
CA ASN A 328 -21.87 -8.43 32.16
C ASN A 328 -20.72 -8.71 31.17
N SER A 329 -20.88 -8.27 29.94
CA SER A 329 -19.92 -8.50 28.87
C SER A 329 -19.58 -7.20 28.17
N THR A 330 -18.38 -7.16 27.61
CA THR A 330 -17.90 -6.04 26.80
C THR A 330 -17.80 -6.48 25.36
N TYR A 331 -18.34 -5.68 24.47
CA TYR A 331 -18.39 -5.99 23.06
C TYR A 331 -17.87 -4.84 22.19
N PHE A 332 -17.35 -5.24 21.02
CA PHE A 332 -16.97 -4.36 19.92
C PHE A 332 -17.75 -4.76 18.71
N TYR A 333 -18.13 -3.78 17.90
CA TYR A 333 -18.93 -3.99 16.69
C TYR A 333 -18.28 -3.36 15.49
N ARG A 334 -18.50 -3.98 14.34
CA ARG A 334 -18.19 -3.43 13.03
C ARG A 334 -19.23 -3.88 12.02
N VAL A 335 -19.34 -3.12 10.96
CA VAL A 335 -20.29 -3.37 9.87
C VAL A 335 -19.50 -3.48 8.57
N TRP A 336 -19.77 -4.51 7.80
CA TRP A 336 -19.24 -4.68 6.47
C TRP A 336 -20.30 -4.30 5.45
N ALA A 337 -19.99 -3.42 4.49
CA ALA A 337 -20.76 -3.29 3.27
C ALA A 337 -20.30 -4.38 2.29
N LYS A 338 -21.25 -5.14 1.79
CA LYS A 338 -21.01 -6.26 0.90
C LYS A 338 -21.09 -5.79 -0.54
N GLY A 339 -20.00 -6.00 -1.27
CA GLY A 339 -19.98 -5.75 -2.71
C GLY A 339 -20.68 -6.86 -3.49
N GLU A 340 -21.12 -6.53 -4.67
CA GLU A 340 -21.64 -7.51 -5.62
C GLU A 340 -20.56 -8.53 -6.01
N VAL A 341 -21.01 -9.71 -6.38
CA VAL A 341 -20.12 -10.71 -6.98
C VAL A 341 -19.84 -10.31 -8.43
N VAL A 342 -18.59 -10.13 -8.74
CA VAL A 342 -18.06 -9.84 -10.09
C VAL A 342 -17.59 -11.14 -10.74
N GLY A 343 -17.76 -11.28 -12.03
CA GLY A 343 -17.47 -12.50 -12.78
C GLY A 343 -18.71 -13.33 -13.07
N ASP A 344 -18.52 -14.42 -13.80
CA ASP A 344 -19.62 -15.29 -14.18
C ASP A 344 -19.88 -16.37 -13.13
N THR A 345 -20.99 -16.26 -12.44
CA THR A 345 -21.41 -17.24 -11.40
C THR A 345 -22.17 -18.43 -11.96
N THR A 346 -22.49 -18.45 -13.25
CA THR A 346 -23.33 -19.48 -13.87
C THR A 346 -22.52 -20.57 -14.55
N ILE A 347 -21.28 -20.27 -14.95
CA ILE A 347 -20.39 -21.21 -15.62
C ILE A 347 -19.29 -21.64 -14.66
N ALA A 348 -19.23 -22.94 -14.39
CA ALA A 348 -18.18 -23.49 -13.50
C ALA A 348 -16.78 -23.30 -14.12
N GLY A 349 -15.80 -22.99 -13.26
CA GLY A 349 -14.40 -22.85 -13.64
C GLY A 349 -13.97 -21.41 -13.96
N PHE A 350 -14.91 -20.50 -14.18
CA PHE A 350 -14.58 -19.07 -14.32
C PHE A 350 -14.40 -18.40 -12.95
N PRO A 351 -13.46 -17.46 -12.83
CA PRO A 351 -13.22 -16.78 -11.59
C PRO A 351 -14.36 -15.83 -11.23
N THR A 352 -14.67 -15.79 -9.93
CA THR A 352 -15.60 -14.82 -9.38
C THR A 352 -14.99 -14.20 -8.13
N MET A 353 -15.30 -12.94 -7.86
CA MET A 353 -14.80 -12.22 -6.69
C MET A 353 -15.83 -11.23 -6.20
N SER A 354 -15.91 -11.07 -4.89
CA SER A 354 -16.58 -9.91 -4.28
C SER A 354 -15.58 -9.17 -3.40
N ALA A 355 -15.68 -7.86 -3.38
CA ALA A 355 -14.87 -7.01 -2.51
C ALA A 355 -15.78 -6.30 -1.52
N ASP A 356 -15.43 -6.36 -0.24
CA ASP A 356 -16.21 -5.79 0.85
C ASP A 356 -15.42 -4.68 1.52
N SER A 357 -16.12 -3.73 2.10
CA SER A 357 -15.52 -2.69 2.93
C SER A 357 -16.04 -2.73 4.36
N VAL A 358 -15.23 -2.31 5.31
CA VAL A 358 -15.54 -2.36 6.72
C VAL A 358 -15.61 -0.96 7.34
N SER A 359 -16.59 -0.76 8.23
CA SER A 359 -16.72 0.46 9.02
C SER A 359 -15.57 0.63 10.02
N ASN A 360 -15.50 1.80 10.64
CA ASN A 360 -14.81 1.96 11.91
C ASN A 360 -15.40 1.02 12.99
N THR A 361 -14.60 0.72 14.01
CA THR A 361 -15.03 -0.07 15.16
C THR A 361 -15.79 0.79 16.15
N ALA A 362 -16.93 0.31 16.63
CA ALA A 362 -17.62 0.85 17.79
C ALA A 362 -17.42 -0.04 19.02
N GLY A 363 -17.10 0.53 20.15
CA GLY A 363 -16.86 -0.15 21.42
C GLY A 363 -15.72 0.48 22.21
N PRO A 364 -15.48 0.03 23.43
CA PRO A 364 -16.21 -1.05 24.12
C PRO A 364 -17.64 -0.67 24.48
N ILE A 365 -18.58 -1.58 24.22
CA ILE A 365 -19.96 -1.49 24.67
C ILE A 365 -20.14 -2.46 25.83
N ASN A 366 -20.36 -1.91 27.01
CA ASN A 366 -20.57 -2.70 28.22
C ASN A 366 -22.06 -2.97 28.42
N THR A 367 -22.45 -4.22 28.53
CA THR A 367 -23.84 -4.63 28.83
C THR A 367 -24.13 -4.61 30.35
N PHE A 368 -23.50 -3.66 31.06
CA PHE A 368 -23.70 -3.39 32.48
C PHE A 368 -24.70 -2.24 32.68
N ALA A 369 -24.81 -1.75 33.90
CA ALA A 369 -25.58 -0.57 34.26
C ALA A 369 -25.16 0.67 33.41
N ALA A 370 -26.02 1.72 33.45
CA ALA A 370 -25.78 2.94 32.66
C ALA A 370 -24.29 3.37 32.67
N ALA A 371 -23.79 3.72 31.51
CA ALA A 371 -22.42 4.16 31.36
C ALA A 371 -22.14 5.35 32.32
N THR A 372 -21.07 5.27 33.05
CA THR A 372 -20.52 6.39 33.82
C THR A 372 -19.43 7.06 32.99
N ILE A 373 -19.12 8.32 33.30
CA ILE A 373 -17.96 8.97 32.68
C ILE A 373 -16.71 8.12 32.98
N PRO A 374 -15.88 7.79 31.99
CA PRO A 374 -14.72 6.93 32.17
C PRO A 374 -13.74 7.47 33.21
N ALA A 375 -13.00 6.59 33.84
CA ALA A 375 -11.88 6.99 34.69
C ALA A 375 -10.85 7.78 33.84
N ALA A 376 -10.34 8.88 34.39
CA ALA A 376 -9.35 9.70 33.70
C ALA A 376 -8.03 8.95 33.48
N PRO A 377 -7.39 9.08 32.31
CA PRO A 377 -6.02 8.59 32.11
C PRO A 377 -5.05 9.22 33.11
N THR A 378 -3.96 8.54 33.38
CA THR A 378 -2.88 9.03 34.24
C THR A 378 -1.51 8.81 33.59
N ASN A 379 -0.46 9.33 34.23
CA ASN A 379 0.94 9.11 33.82
C ASN A 379 1.21 9.49 32.35
N LEU A 380 0.57 10.56 31.86
CA LEU A 380 0.85 11.05 30.52
C LEU A 380 2.31 11.51 30.44
N THR A 381 3.03 10.89 29.52
CA THR A 381 4.37 11.27 29.12
C THR A 381 4.44 11.51 27.64
N ALA A 382 5.40 12.31 27.20
CA ALA A 382 5.65 12.52 25.80
C ALA A 382 7.15 12.64 25.55
N THR A 383 7.64 12.00 24.51
CA THR A 383 9.07 11.97 24.17
C THR A 383 9.26 12.41 22.71
N ALA A 384 10.15 13.38 22.52
CA ALA A 384 10.57 13.80 21.18
C ALA A 384 11.50 12.75 20.55
N GLN A 385 11.30 12.47 19.28
CA GLN A 385 12.08 11.49 18.51
C GLN A 385 13.03 12.19 17.52
N ALA A 386 13.99 11.44 17.02
CA ALA A 386 14.99 11.91 16.06
C ALA A 386 14.41 12.35 14.70
N VAL A 387 13.26 11.82 14.32
CA VAL A 387 12.38 12.38 13.28
C VAL A 387 11.36 13.25 14.01
N PRO A 388 10.92 14.43 13.49
CA PRO A 388 10.02 15.29 14.25
C PRO A 388 8.66 14.63 14.48
N GLN A 389 8.60 13.83 15.53
CA GLN A 389 7.40 13.17 16.04
C GLN A 389 7.48 13.08 17.56
N ALA A 390 6.33 13.15 18.22
CA ALA A 390 6.19 12.96 19.65
C ALA A 390 5.54 11.60 19.92
N THR A 391 6.20 10.74 20.67
CA THR A 391 5.58 9.53 21.20
C THR A 391 4.97 9.83 22.56
N LEU A 392 3.65 9.76 22.64
CA LEU A 392 2.87 9.91 23.86
C LEU A 392 2.60 8.52 24.45
N THR A 393 2.67 8.41 25.78
CA THR A 393 2.18 7.23 26.51
C THR A 393 1.41 7.67 27.74
N TRP A 394 0.36 6.93 28.07
CA TRP A 394 -0.44 7.16 29.27
C TRP A 394 -0.96 5.84 29.82
N THR A 395 -1.38 5.85 31.07
CA THR A 395 -2.07 4.73 31.67
C THR A 395 -3.58 4.92 31.51
N ASP A 396 -4.21 3.96 30.89
CA ASP A 396 -5.65 3.82 30.86
C ASP A 396 -6.12 3.22 32.19
N ASN A 397 -7.04 3.91 32.85
CA ASN A 397 -7.62 3.49 34.14
C ASN A 397 -9.10 3.12 33.98
N ALA A 398 -9.67 3.26 32.79
CA ALA A 398 -11.04 2.93 32.51
C ALA A 398 -11.18 1.49 32.02
N THR A 399 -12.38 0.98 32.02
CA THR A 399 -12.78 -0.30 31.41
C THR A 399 -14.04 -0.14 30.59
N ASP A 400 -14.49 1.11 30.44
CA ASP A 400 -15.77 1.47 29.82
C ASP A 400 -15.62 2.66 28.84
N GLU A 401 -14.39 3.04 28.48
CA GLU A 401 -14.13 4.06 27.49
C GLU A 401 -14.41 3.56 26.06
N THR A 402 -14.88 4.44 25.20
CA THR A 402 -15.01 4.23 23.76
C THR A 402 -13.71 4.60 23.04
N GLY A 403 -12.85 5.37 23.71
CA GLY A 403 -11.57 5.80 23.20
C GLY A 403 -10.99 6.97 23.98
N PHE A 404 -9.96 7.59 23.39
CA PHE A 404 -9.23 8.71 24.00
C PHE A 404 -9.17 9.89 23.02
N TYR A 405 -9.46 11.08 23.52
CA TYR A 405 -9.14 12.32 22.83
C TYR A 405 -7.71 12.73 23.16
N VAL A 406 -6.90 12.86 22.15
CA VAL A 406 -5.54 13.41 22.26
C VAL A 406 -5.57 14.83 21.72
N GLN A 407 -5.20 15.77 22.58
CA GLN A 407 -5.16 17.19 22.25
C GLN A 407 -3.76 17.74 22.44
N ARG A 408 -3.43 18.73 21.62
CA ARG A 408 -2.14 19.40 21.61
C ARG A 408 -2.31 20.91 21.57
N CYS A 409 -1.42 21.64 22.23
CA CYS A 409 -1.23 23.06 22.00
C CYS A 409 0.24 23.38 21.70
N VAL A 410 0.46 24.50 21.04
CA VAL A 410 1.82 25.09 20.97
C VAL A 410 2.10 25.73 22.32
N ALA A 411 3.22 25.38 22.93
CA ALA A 411 3.61 25.90 24.24
C ALA A 411 4.07 27.35 24.13
N ALA A 412 3.53 28.21 24.96
CA ALA A 412 4.03 29.57 25.15
C ALA A 412 5.18 29.62 26.15
N THR A 413 5.11 28.76 27.17
CA THR A 413 6.17 28.52 28.16
C THR A 413 6.34 27.01 28.35
N ALA A 414 7.24 26.59 29.22
CA ALA A 414 7.42 25.17 29.54
C ALA A 414 6.14 24.50 30.08
N THR A 415 5.19 25.25 30.61
CA THR A 415 3.99 24.71 31.30
C THR A 415 2.66 25.30 30.83
N THR A 416 2.67 26.28 29.91
CA THR A 416 1.46 26.95 29.45
C THR A 416 1.32 26.91 27.92
N CYS A 417 0.06 26.77 27.47
CA CYS A 417 -0.28 26.90 26.05
C CYS A 417 -0.22 28.36 25.59
N ASN A 418 -0.06 28.54 24.28
CA ASN A 418 -0.32 29.82 23.63
C ASN A 418 -1.82 30.17 23.67
N ALA A 419 -2.19 31.36 23.17
CA ALA A 419 -3.58 31.85 23.20
C ALA A 419 -4.59 30.97 22.42
N ALA A 420 -4.13 30.14 21.51
CA ALA A 420 -5.01 29.22 20.75
C ALA A 420 -5.50 28.05 21.60
N GLY A 421 -4.81 27.73 22.70
CA GLY A 421 -5.17 26.62 23.58
C GLY A 421 -4.98 25.23 22.96
N TYR A 422 -5.60 24.23 23.58
CA TYR A 422 -5.55 22.84 23.13
C TYR A 422 -6.50 22.60 21.96
N ALA A 423 -6.03 21.91 20.95
CA ALA A 423 -6.83 21.43 19.81
C ALA A 423 -6.74 19.90 19.72
N LEU A 424 -7.84 19.27 19.33
CA LEU A 424 -7.88 17.83 19.06
C LEU A 424 -6.99 17.49 17.86
N ILE A 425 -6.08 16.55 18.05
CA ILE A 425 -5.18 16.06 16.99
C ILE A 425 -5.45 14.60 16.63
N ALA A 426 -6.03 13.82 17.54
CA ALA A 426 -6.37 12.43 17.29
C ALA A 426 -7.47 11.93 18.22
N THR A 427 -8.21 10.94 17.72
CA THR A 427 -9.04 10.05 18.54
C THR A 427 -8.40 8.67 18.47
N VAL A 428 -7.96 8.16 19.62
CA VAL A 428 -7.37 6.84 19.77
C VAL A 428 -8.46 5.88 20.22
N GLY A 429 -8.51 4.69 19.64
CA GLY A 429 -9.48 3.66 20.02
C GLY A 429 -9.33 3.20 21.48
N PRO A 430 -10.33 2.48 21.99
CA PRO A 430 -10.30 1.97 23.35
C PRO A 430 -9.19 0.91 23.51
N ARG A 431 -8.79 0.68 24.75
CA ARG A 431 -7.94 -0.43 25.11
C ARG A 431 -8.77 -1.49 25.84
N ASN A 432 -8.52 -2.77 25.55
CA ASN A 432 -9.14 -3.85 26.32
C ASN A 432 -8.48 -3.92 27.70
N ASN A 433 -9.22 -3.60 28.75
CA ASN A 433 -8.78 -3.48 30.13
C ASN A 433 -7.77 -2.33 30.37
N THR A 434 -7.54 -2.02 31.62
CA THR A 434 -6.60 -0.97 32.06
C THR A 434 -5.15 -1.25 31.67
N GLY A 435 -4.34 -0.22 31.55
CA GLY A 435 -2.90 -0.31 31.31
C GLY A 435 -2.36 0.72 30.33
N ASN A 436 -1.15 0.52 29.82
CA ASN A 436 -0.47 1.51 29.01
C ASN A 436 -1.02 1.57 27.58
N THR A 437 -1.24 2.78 27.11
CA THR A 437 -1.69 3.13 25.77
C THR A 437 -0.76 4.19 25.20
N SER A 438 -0.63 4.28 23.88
CA SER A 438 0.26 5.20 23.22
C SER A 438 -0.32 5.81 21.94
N TYR A 439 0.23 6.95 21.57
CA TYR A 439 -0.05 7.63 20.29
C TYR A 439 1.22 8.31 19.78
N VAL A 440 1.43 8.32 18.48
CA VAL A 440 2.55 9.02 17.87
C VAL A 440 2.03 10.20 17.04
N ASP A 441 2.36 11.40 17.50
CA ASP A 441 2.08 12.63 16.77
C ASP A 441 3.21 12.91 15.77
N THR A 442 2.93 12.75 14.48
CA THR A 442 3.86 13.00 13.38
C THR A 442 3.70 14.39 12.77
N THR A 443 2.85 15.25 13.36
CA THR A 443 2.53 16.59 12.83
C THR A 443 3.26 17.71 13.58
N VAL A 444 4.23 17.37 14.39
CA VAL A 444 5.10 18.31 15.11
C VAL A 444 6.19 18.87 14.20
N ALA A 445 6.74 20.02 14.54
CA ALA A 445 7.78 20.69 13.76
C ALA A 445 9.04 20.98 14.58
N TRP A 446 10.17 20.98 13.93
CA TRP A 446 11.41 21.47 14.50
C TRP A 446 11.32 22.95 14.89
N GLY A 447 11.94 23.34 15.99
CA GLY A 447 11.90 24.70 16.52
C GLY A 447 10.65 25.02 17.33
N ALA A 448 9.78 24.05 17.58
CA ALA A 448 8.56 24.25 18.34
C ALA A 448 8.54 23.41 19.62
N SER A 449 7.71 23.82 20.56
CA SER A 449 7.44 23.09 21.79
C SER A 449 5.94 22.85 21.93
N TYR A 450 5.58 21.70 22.45
CA TYR A 450 4.18 21.30 22.56
C TYR A 450 3.83 20.76 23.92
N LEU A 451 2.64 21.10 24.37
CA LEU A 451 1.99 20.47 25.50
C LEU A 451 0.85 19.58 24.99
N TYR A 452 0.62 18.50 25.69
CA TYR A 452 -0.41 17.51 25.36
C TYR A 452 -1.35 17.28 26.53
N GLN A 453 -2.58 16.90 26.19
CA GLN A 453 -3.51 16.36 27.17
C GLN A 453 -4.32 15.22 26.55
N VAL A 454 -4.73 14.27 27.40
CA VAL A 454 -5.48 13.08 26.97
C VAL A 454 -6.64 12.88 27.93
N ALA A 455 -7.82 12.62 27.40
CA ALA A 455 -9.01 12.25 28.18
C ALA A 455 -9.66 10.99 27.57
N ALA A 456 -10.16 10.12 28.42
CA ALA A 456 -11.01 9.01 28.02
C ALA A 456 -12.44 9.52 27.79
N PHE A 457 -13.16 8.91 26.87
CA PHE A 457 -14.56 9.24 26.60
C PHE A 457 -15.40 8.01 26.34
N ASN A 458 -16.68 8.10 26.63
CA ASN A 458 -17.73 7.16 26.25
C ASN A 458 -19.06 7.90 26.04
N SER A 459 -20.16 7.17 25.92
CA SER A 459 -21.51 7.76 25.75
C SER A 459 -21.99 8.59 26.96
N ALA A 460 -21.43 8.42 28.14
CA ALA A 460 -21.75 9.23 29.33
C ALA A 460 -21.01 10.57 29.36
N GLY A 461 -19.90 10.68 28.63
CA GLY A 461 -19.13 11.91 28.56
C GLY A 461 -17.61 11.68 28.48
N THR A 462 -16.89 12.77 28.67
CA THR A 462 -15.43 12.80 28.63
C THR A 462 -14.89 12.95 30.06
N SER A 463 -13.86 12.19 30.39
CA SER A 463 -13.15 12.29 31.67
C SER A 463 -12.42 13.62 31.83
N ALA A 464 -11.88 13.85 33.02
CA ALA A 464 -10.84 14.87 33.17
C ALA A 464 -9.63 14.54 32.28
N TYR A 465 -8.92 15.58 31.84
CA TYR A 465 -7.72 15.41 31.05
C TYR A 465 -6.49 15.09 31.93
N ALA A 466 -5.76 14.07 31.57
CA ALA A 466 -4.37 13.95 31.98
C ALA A 466 -3.54 14.94 31.17
N THR A 467 -2.84 15.82 31.83
CA THR A 467 -2.04 16.88 31.19
C THR A 467 -0.55 16.59 31.31
N LEU A 468 0.20 16.91 30.26
CA LEU A 468 1.65 16.86 30.31
C LEU A 468 2.17 18.03 31.17
N GLY A 469 2.96 17.72 32.20
CA GLY A 469 3.44 18.74 33.15
C GLY A 469 4.49 19.67 32.57
N THR A 470 5.20 19.26 31.52
CA THR A 470 6.25 20.04 30.86
C THR A 470 6.23 19.82 29.36
N ALA A 471 6.37 20.89 28.60
CA ALA A 471 6.34 20.83 27.14
C ALA A 471 7.47 19.94 26.57
N VAL A 472 7.09 19.16 25.55
CA VAL A 472 8.06 18.46 24.71
C VAL A 472 8.69 19.46 23.76
N VAL A 473 10.01 19.55 23.78
CA VAL A 473 10.78 20.51 22.98
C VAL A 473 11.34 19.80 21.74
N PHE A 474 11.11 20.38 20.59
CA PHE A 474 11.76 20.01 19.33
C PHE A 474 12.76 21.11 18.97
N PRO A 475 14.03 20.94 19.34
CA PRO A 475 15.03 21.96 19.06
C PRO A 475 15.06 22.30 17.57
N ALA A 476 15.27 23.55 17.23
CA ALA A 476 15.43 23.94 15.85
C ALA A 476 16.57 23.14 15.17
N ILE A 477 16.43 22.91 13.89
CA ILE A 477 17.55 22.38 13.11
C ILE A 477 18.65 23.44 13.11
N PRO A 478 19.89 23.10 13.52
CA PRO A 478 20.99 24.04 13.49
C PRO A 478 21.26 24.53 12.05
N ALA A 479 21.89 25.68 11.92
CA ALA A 479 22.42 26.11 10.62
C ALA A 479 23.44 25.08 10.10
N ALA A 480 23.62 25.04 8.80
CA ALA A 480 24.68 24.21 8.23
C ALA A 480 26.05 24.85 8.53
N PRO A 481 27.03 24.07 8.98
CA PRO A 481 28.38 24.59 9.20
C PRO A 481 28.92 25.27 7.94
N THR A 482 29.63 26.36 8.11
CA THR A 482 30.23 27.13 7.01
C THR A 482 31.75 27.03 7.04
N ASN A 483 32.42 27.45 5.97
CA ASN A 483 33.86 27.43 5.83
C ASN A 483 34.50 26.08 6.19
N PHE A 484 33.80 24.99 5.82
CA PHE A 484 34.33 23.66 6.08
C PHE A 484 35.52 23.39 5.16
N THR A 485 36.68 23.21 5.78
CA THR A 485 37.94 22.98 5.07
C THR A 485 38.59 21.69 5.53
N ALA A 486 39.32 21.06 4.63
CA ALA A 486 40.13 19.89 4.92
C ALA A 486 41.56 20.14 4.41
N SER A 487 42.53 20.09 5.31
CA SER A 487 43.96 20.18 4.98
C SER A 487 44.65 18.86 5.31
N VAL A 488 45.56 18.42 4.45
CA VAL A 488 46.29 17.17 4.61
C VAL A 488 47.75 17.46 4.98
N VAL A 489 48.22 16.81 6.02
CA VAL A 489 49.63 16.86 6.42
C VAL A 489 50.17 15.42 6.47
N LYS A 490 51.37 15.22 5.97
CA LYS A 490 52.10 13.96 6.13
C LYS A 490 52.60 13.88 7.60
N ALA A 491 52.10 12.88 8.30
CA ALA A 491 52.55 12.55 9.66
C ALA A 491 53.79 11.65 9.59
N ASN A 492 54.26 11.13 10.71
CA ASN A 492 55.44 10.25 10.74
C ASN A 492 55.24 8.98 9.95
N GLY A 493 56.25 8.63 9.11
CA GLY A 493 56.24 7.46 8.25
C GLY A 493 55.25 7.55 7.08
N ASN A 494 54.44 6.53 6.90
CA ASN A 494 53.47 6.43 5.80
C ASN A 494 52.07 6.97 6.17
N ASN A 495 51.90 7.62 7.32
CA ASN A 495 50.62 8.11 7.80
C ASN A 495 50.38 9.56 7.39
N TYR A 496 49.13 9.84 7.07
CA TYR A 496 48.62 11.16 6.77
C TYR A 496 47.56 11.53 7.78
N THR A 497 47.46 12.81 8.08
CA THR A 497 46.35 13.35 8.86
C THR A 497 45.60 14.38 8.06
N ALA A 498 44.27 14.35 8.17
CA ALA A 498 43.41 15.41 7.69
C ALA A 498 42.97 16.28 8.88
N THR A 499 43.32 17.55 8.84
CA THR A 499 42.79 18.55 9.77
C THR A 499 41.55 19.16 9.12
N LEU A 500 40.43 19.01 9.80
CA LEU A 500 39.11 19.49 9.38
C LEU A 500 38.77 20.71 10.26
N ASN A 501 38.45 21.83 9.62
CA ASN A 501 38.04 23.05 10.31
C ASN A 501 36.72 23.56 9.74
N TRP A 502 35.90 24.15 10.59
CA TRP A 502 34.64 24.77 10.19
C TRP A 502 34.26 25.91 11.10
N THR A 503 33.30 26.71 10.68
CA THR A 503 32.70 27.77 11.50
C THR A 503 31.23 27.50 11.73
N GLU A 504 30.77 27.82 12.92
CA GLU A 504 29.39 27.76 13.34
C GLU A 504 29.12 28.89 14.33
N ALA A 505 28.03 29.61 14.13
CA ALA A 505 27.69 30.78 14.94
C ALA A 505 27.17 30.41 16.33
N VAL A 506 26.48 29.30 16.44
CA VAL A 506 25.88 28.78 17.69
C VAL A 506 26.25 27.32 17.81
N ASP A 507 26.69 26.89 18.99
CA ASP A 507 27.06 25.49 19.21
C ASP A 507 25.84 24.57 19.07
N PRO A 508 25.82 23.63 18.10
CA PRO A 508 24.81 22.58 18.05
C PRO A 508 25.07 21.53 19.11
N ALA A 509 24.22 20.53 19.25
CA ALA A 509 24.48 19.42 20.15
C ALA A 509 25.69 18.58 19.70
N SER A 510 25.84 18.38 18.43
CA SER A 510 26.97 17.68 17.82
C SER A 510 27.11 17.99 16.34
N PHE A 511 28.24 17.59 15.78
CA PHE A 511 28.41 17.52 14.33
C PHE A 511 28.58 16.07 13.89
N THR A 512 27.99 15.74 12.76
CA THR A 512 28.30 14.50 12.04
C THR A 512 29.24 14.82 10.90
N ILE A 513 30.40 14.17 10.87
CA ILE A 513 31.38 14.27 9.79
C ILE A 513 31.39 12.94 9.06
N GLN A 514 31.28 12.99 7.75
CA GLN A 514 31.43 11.83 6.88
C GLN A 514 32.65 11.98 5.98
N ARG A 515 33.36 10.87 5.82
CA ARG A 515 34.47 10.70 4.91
C ARG A 515 34.18 9.50 4.00
N ALA A 516 34.42 9.64 2.70
CA ALA A 516 34.30 8.56 1.75
C ALA A 516 35.40 8.64 0.69
N THR A 517 35.59 7.58 -0.09
CA THR A 517 36.54 7.53 -1.21
C THR A 517 35.87 7.82 -2.56
N ASN A 518 34.57 8.05 -2.56
CA ASN A 518 33.80 8.45 -3.74
C ASN A 518 32.84 9.59 -3.44
N LEU A 519 32.44 10.33 -4.47
CA LEU A 519 31.60 11.52 -4.39
C LEU A 519 30.19 11.22 -3.85
N SER A 520 29.67 10.04 -4.10
CA SER A 520 28.34 9.62 -3.64
C SER A 520 28.30 9.18 -2.18
N PHE A 521 29.43 9.15 -1.47
CA PHE A 521 29.57 8.70 -0.09
C PHE A 521 29.06 7.27 0.14
N THR A 522 29.31 6.38 -0.81
CA THR A 522 28.91 4.96 -0.76
C THR A 522 30.09 4.00 -0.57
N THR A 523 31.32 4.42 -0.90
CA THR A 523 32.52 3.58 -0.82
C THR A 523 33.49 4.14 0.20
N GLY A 524 34.02 3.28 1.07
CA GLY A 524 34.94 3.67 2.14
C GLY A 524 34.34 4.68 3.12
N LEU A 525 33.02 4.63 3.28
CA LEU A 525 32.28 5.55 4.15
C LEU A 525 32.70 5.33 5.60
N ASN A 526 33.14 6.40 6.22
CA ASN A 526 33.38 6.51 7.66
C ASN A 526 32.55 7.68 8.21
N THR A 527 31.81 7.43 9.25
CA THR A 527 30.97 8.43 9.91
C THR A 527 31.47 8.63 11.34
N SER A 528 31.72 9.86 11.72
CA SER A 528 32.11 10.24 13.07
C SER A 528 31.20 11.34 13.61
N THR A 529 30.90 11.26 14.90
CA THR A 529 30.16 12.31 15.62
C THR A 529 31.10 13.03 16.57
N VAL A 530 31.08 14.35 16.55
CA VAL A 530 31.93 15.17 17.43
C VAL A 530 31.07 16.19 18.17
N LEU A 531 31.61 16.67 19.30
CA LEU A 531 30.89 17.60 20.17
C LEU A 531 30.59 18.93 19.43
N GLY A 532 29.47 19.55 19.77
CA GLY A 532 29.01 20.77 19.15
C GLY A 532 29.86 22.01 19.37
N ASN A 533 30.70 22.01 20.41
CA ASN A 533 31.63 23.11 20.70
C ASN A 533 32.98 23.00 19.97
N LEU A 534 33.21 21.91 19.24
CA LEU A 534 34.43 21.78 18.43
C LEU A 534 34.31 22.53 17.11
N ARG A 535 35.44 23.07 16.64
CA ARG A 535 35.60 23.74 15.36
C ARG A 535 36.74 23.15 14.54
N THR A 536 37.40 22.15 15.09
CA THR A 536 38.50 21.43 14.44
C THR A 536 38.51 19.98 14.88
N VAL A 537 38.87 19.10 13.96
CA VAL A 537 39.11 17.66 14.24
C VAL A 537 40.22 17.17 13.33
N ILE A 538 41.08 16.31 13.89
CA ILE A 538 42.15 15.66 13.16
C ILE A 538 41.79 14.18 12.98
N GLN A 539 41.87 13.69 11.74
CA GLN A 539 41.65 12.28 11.43
C GLN A 539 42.85 11.66 10.76
N THR A 540 43.22 10.46 11.16
CA THR A 540 44.24 9.67 10.46
C THR A 540 43.63 9.12 9.16
N ILE A 541 44.34 9.25 8.06
CA ILE A 541 43.91 8.83 6.73
C ILE A 541 45.05 8.09 6.01
N ASN A 542 44.67 7.26 5.04
CA ASN A 542 45.62 6.44 4.31
C ASN A 542 46.35 7.26 3.26
N ARG A 543 47.57 6.85 2.94
CA ARG A 543 48.35 7.39 1.82
C ARG A 543 47.71 7.03 0.46
N ASN A 544 48.09 7.74 -0.57
CA ASN A 544 47.69 7.53 -1.96
C ASN A 544 46.17 7.33 -2.16
N THR A 545 45.39 8.06 -1.41
CA THR A 545 43.93 7.92 -1.39
C THR A 545 43.25 9.29 -1.60
N THR A 546 42.19 9.29 -2.34
CA THR A 546 41.31 10.47 -2.53
C THR A 546 40.16 10.37 -1.57
N TYR A 547 39.92 11.43 -0.83
CA TYR A 547 38.84 11.50 0.14
C TYR A 547 37.89 12.67 -0.13
N TYR A 548 36.63 12.42 0.10
CA TYR A 548 35.55 13.37 0.13
C TYR A 548 35.08 13.55 1.56
N TYR A 549 34.91 14.77 2.00
CA TYR A 549 34.45 15.08 3.35
C TYR A 549 33.21 15.95 3.30
N ARG A 550 32.26 15.66 4.18
CA ARG A 550 31.11 16.52 4.43
C ARG A 550 30.78 16.55 5.93
N ILE A 551 30.19 17.67 6.36
CA ILE A 551 29.81 17.91 7.75
C ILE A 551 28.38 18.41 7.79
N ARG A 552 27.68 18.08 8.85
CA ARG A 552 26.38 18.68 9.22
C ARG A 552 26.30 18.87 10.72
N ALA A 553 25.52 19.87 11.13
CA ALA A 553 25.20 20.13 12.53
C ALA A 553 23.94 19.36 12.95
N ASN A 554 23.91 18.88 14.20
CA ASN A 554 22.77 18.15 14.73
C ASN A 554 22.27 18.82 16.00
N ASN A 555 20.95 18.87 16.20
CA ASN A 555 20.36 19.22 17.48
C ASN A 555 20.40 18.02 18.46
N SER A 556 19.93 18.20 19.70
CA SER A 556 20.04 17.21 20.77
C SER A 556 19.21 15.95 20.57
N ILE A 557 18.28 15.92 19.64
CA ILE A 557 17.38 14.78 19.39
C ILE A 557 17.47 14.25 17.95
N GLY A 558 18.51 14.64 17.18
CA GLY A 558 18.83 14.04 15.88
C GLY A 558 18.38 14.82 14.64
N GLY A 559 17.69 15.96 14.79
CA GLY A 559 17.44 16.87 13.68
C GLY A 559 18.76 17.45 13.14
N SER A 560 18.96 17.37 11.84
CA SER A 560 20.25 17.69 11.23
C SER A 560 20.10 18.76 10.13
N SER A 561 21.12 19.61 10.03
CA SER A 561 21.25 20.58 8.94
C SER A 561 21.51 19.89 7.59
N ALA A 562 21.48 20.65 6.51
CA ALA A 562 22.06 20.23 5.25
C ALA A 562 23.56 19.91 5.41
N TRP A 563 24.09 19.10 4.49
CA TRP A 563 25.51 18.80 4.42
C TRP A 563 26.29 19.97 3.80
N THR A 564 27.44 20.28 4.40
CA THR A 564 28.46 21.16 3.84
C THR A 564 29.66 20.32 3.44
N ASN A 565 30.08 20.43 2.19
CA ASN A 565 31.28 19.77 1.68
C ASN A 565 32.54 20.54 2.07
N ALA A 566 33.63 19.82 2.34
CA ALA A 566 34.91 20.45 2.64
C ALA A 566 35.52 21.10 1.39
N LEU A 567 36.30 22.15 1.59
CA LEU A 567 37.14 22.72 0.56
C LEU A 567 38.62 22.51 0.91
N PRO A 568 39.45 22.03 -0.03
CA PRO A 568 39.11 21.55 -1.38
C PRO A 568 38.31 20.24 -1.34
N PHE A 569 37.57 19.97 -2.42
CA PHE A 569 36.71 18.80 -2.57
C PHE A 569 36.92 18.14 -3.94
N PRO A 570 37.58 16.99 -4.00
CA PRO A 570 38.14 16.18 -2.90
C PRO A 570 39.51 16.65 -2.39
N ILE A 571 39.98 16.03 -1.29
CA ILE A 571 41.40 16.08 -0.88
C ILE A 571 42.11 14.80 -1.30
N ARG A 572 43.41 14.90 -1.54
CA ARG A 572 44.24 13.75 -1.94
C ARG A 572 45.49 13.67 -1.09
N THR A 573 45.80 12.46 -0.59
CA THR A 573 47.06 12.17 0.06
C THR A 573 48.14 11.83 -0.98
N GLY A 574 49.37 12.25 -0.72
CA GLY A 574 50.49 11.88 -1.54
C GLY A 574 50.88 10.39 -1.42
N PRO A 575 51.84 9.96 -2.26
CA PRO A 575 52.41 8.60 -2.23
C PRO A 575 53.21 8.32 -0.95
#